data_9af6626f0b072460890eba657c5c1acb
#
_entry.id   9af6626f0b072460890eba657c5c1acb
#
_cell.length_a   1.000
_cell.length_b   1.000
_cell.length_c   1.000
_cell.angle_alpha   90.00
_cell.angle_beta   90.00
_cell.angle_gamma   90.00
#
_symmetry.space_group_name_H-M   'P 1'
#
loop_
_entity.id
_entity.type
_entity.pdbx_description
1 polymer ?
#
loop_
_entity_poly.entity_id
_entity_poly.type
_entity_poly.pdbx_seq_one_letter_code
_entity_poly.pdbx_strand_id
1 'polypeptide(L)'
;MKKTVAILLCGLSLAILSFSSGIAQDNQKLAQTSFKFLSVVSDAQGAAVGGAMNSLQLGSRALFFNPAGMSGMENKFDLSMSNNQWIADIEHYTMSLAVNPAHGKYGVVGFSLQYANFGNFVGTVVSRDPANLKGYEDTGIFKLNAYAAGIGYAKALTDRFSVGGQIRLAHQDLGESTIPNESQSQPIYDDSTHTIIGYADSAAVGTNRLNPLVFDFGTQFRTGVKSLVFGMSVRNFSKEIQYVYEQFQLPLVFTLGISMDLMDLFGEVPYNQSLVMSVDASHYRDHPEQLKVGLDYRIMNMLALRGGYVTASDENSGFSFGLGVCKAGFAFDYAYTPFGVFDKVQRMTARISL
;
A
#
# COMPACT_ATOMS: atom_id res chain seq x y z
N MET A 1 -14.59 14.16 -35.58
CA MET A 1 -14.25 14.15 -34.16
C MET A 1 -15.24 13.41 -33.26
N LYS A 2 -16.53 13.79 -33.19
CA LYS A 2 -17.53 13.11 -32.29
C LYS A 2 -17.65 11.59 -32.55
N LYS A 3 -17.60 11.13 -33.81
CA LYS A 3 -17.67 9.69 -34.16
C LYS A 3 -16.41 8.92 -33.76
N THR A 4 -15.23 9.52 -33.84
CA THR A 4 -13.93 8.90 -33.46
C THR A 4 -13.83 8.72 -31.93
N VAL A 5 -14.33 9.70 -31.17
CA VAL A 5 -14.38 9.61 -29.69
C VAL A 5 -15.37 8.54 -29.23
N ALA A 6 -16.54 8.44 -29.88
CA ALA A 6 -17.52 7.38 -29.57
C ALA A 6 -16.97 5.97 -29.89
N ILE A 7 -16.20 5.82 -30.96
CA ILE A 7 -15.55 4.53 -31.31
C ILE A 7 -14.46 4.18 -30.29
N LEU A 8 -13.66 5.16 -29.83
CA LEU A 8 -12.66 4.95 -28.79
C LEU A 8 -13.27 4.58 -27.44
N LEU A 9 -14.38 5.25 -27.05
CA LEU A 9 -15.10 4.91 -25.83
C LEU A 9 -15.79 3.55 -25.91
N CYS A 10 -16.41 3.20 -27.04
CA CYS A 10 -16.92 1.85 -27.28
C CYS A 10 -15.82 0.79 -27.33
N GLY A 11 -14.68 1.08 -27.94
CA GLY A 11 -13.53 0.17 -27.97
C GLY A 11 -12.95 -0.07 -26.58
N LEU A 12 -12.89 0.96 -25.74
CA LEU A 12 -12.41 0.86 -24.36
C LEU A 12 -13.42 0.07 -23.49
N SER A 13 -14.72 0.31 -23.66
CA SER A 13 -15.75 -0.45 -22.93
C SER A 13 -15.83 -1.92 -23.36
N LEU A 14 -15.62 -2.23 -24.64
CA LEU A 14 -15.53 -3.61 -25.12
C LEU A 14 -14.25 -4.31 -24.62
N ALA A 15 -13.11 -3.61 -24.56
CA ALA A 15 -11.88 -4.15 -24.00
C ALA A 15 -12.02 -4.48 -22.50
N ILE A 16 -12.71 -3.64 -21.74
CA ILE A 16 -12.98 -3.88 -20.31
C ILE A 16 -13.91 -5.10 -20.12
N LEU A 17 -14.90 -5.28 -20.98
CA LEU A 17 -15.83 -6.41 -20.93
C LEU A 17 -15.18 -7.75 -21.39
N SER A 18 -14.14 -7.70 -22.21
CA SER A 18 -13.43 -8.89 -22.70
C SER A 18 -12.42 -9.46 -21.70
N PHE A 19 -12.01 -8.69 -20.70
CA PHE A 19 -11.06 -9.13 -19.67
C PHE A 19 -11.67 -10.02 -18.58
N SER A 20 -12.98 -10.18 -18.55
CA SER A 20 -13.66 -10.99 -17.52
C SER A 20 -13.58 -12.52 -17.72
N SER A 21 -12.88 -13.03 -18.73
CA SER A 21 -12.84 -14.46 -19.07
C SER A 21 -11.44 -15.09 -19.03
N GLY A 22 -10.42 -14.37 -18.59
CA GLY A 22 -9.11 -14.96 -18.32
C GLY A 22 -9.16 -15.63 -16.96
N ILE A 23 -9.39 -16.96 -16.91
CA ILE A 23 -9.14 -17.76 -15.72
C ILE A 23 -7.63 -17.74 -15.52
N ALA A 24 -7.12 -16.73 -14.84
CA ALA A 24 -5.79 -16.79 -14.27
C ALA A 24 -5.82 -17.94 -13.25
N GLN A 25 -4.96 -18.91 -13.46
CA GLN A 25 -4.80 -20.02 -12.54
C GLN A 25 -4.53 -19.43 -11.15
N ASP A 26 -5.39 -19.74 -10.20
CA ASP A 26 -5.40 -19.17 -8.86
C ASP A 26 -4.17 -19.67 -8.09
N ASN A 27 -3.03 -19.05 -8.36
CA ASN A 27 -1.81 -19.21 -7.58
C ASN A 27 -1.92 -18.36 -6.32
N GLN A 28 -2.80 -18.74 -5.42
CA GLN A 28 -2.91 -18.14 -4.10
C GLN A 28 -1.66 -18.51 -3.29
N LYS A 29 -0.67 -17.62 -3.33
CA LYS A 29 0.51 -17.66 -2.45
C LYS A 29 0.21 -16.93 -1.14
N LEU A 30 -0.98 -17.17 -0.58
CA LEU A 30 -1.39 -16.58 0.69
C LEU A 30 -0.38 -16.95 1.79
N ALA A 31 -0.10 -15.99 2.66
CA ALA A 31 0.81 -16.11 3.80
C ALA A 31 2.31 -16.35 3.49
N GLN A 32 2.74 -16.20 2.25
CA GLN A 32 4.17 -16.34 1.89
C GLN A 32 4.96 -15.02 1.96
N THR A 33 4.29 -13.91 2.27
CA THR A 33 4.93 -12.60 2.43
C THR A 33 4.66 -12.04 3.82
N SER A 34 5.64 -11.32 4.37
CA SER A 34 5.50 -10.55 5.59
C SER A 34 5.51 -9.04 5.27
N PHE A 35 5.47 -8.17 6.28
CA PHE A 35 5.47 -6.73 6.10
C PHE A 35 4.30 -6.21 5.26
N LYS A 36 3.14 -6.84 5.38
CA LYS A 36 1.93 -6.50 4.60
C LYS A 36 1.50 -5.04 4.73
N PHE A 37 1.82 -4.38 5.83
CA PHE A 37 1.52 -2.96 6.03
C PHE A 37 2.13 -2.06 4.96
N LEU A 38 3.22 -2.49 4.28
CA LEU A 38 3.83 -1.76 3.18
C LEU A 38 2.96 -1.68 1.92
N SER A 39 1.99 -2.58 1.77
CA SER A 39 1.07 -2.65 0.63
C SER A 39 -0.25 -1.91 0.85
N VAL A 40 -0.53 -1.49 2.08
CA VAL A 40 -1.79 -0.81 2.41
C VAL A 40 -1.79 0.61 1.86
N VAL A 41 -2.82 0.94 1.09
CA VAL A 41 -3.06 2.31 0.60
C VAL A 41 -3.67 3.14 1.71
N SER A 42 -2.89 4.03 2.32
CA SER A 42 -3.33 4.89 3.44
C SER A 42 -3.76 6.29 3.01
N ASP A 43 -3.36 6.74 1.83
CA ASP A 43 -3.78 8.03 1.27
C ASP A 43 -5.26 7.99 0.84
N ALA A 44 -6.04 8.99 1.29
CA ALA A 44 -7.47 9.02 1.04
C ALA A 44 -7.79 9.24 -0.45
N GLN A 45 -7.07 10.13 -1.17
CA GLN A 45 -7.26 10.29 -2.61
C GLN A 45 -6.95 8.98 -3.34
N GLY A 46 -5.82 8.32 -2.98
CA GLY A 46 -5.44 7.06 -3.58
C GLY A 46 -6.47 5.97 -3.37
N ALA A 47 -6.97 5.84 -2.15
CA ALA A 47 -8.00 4.86 -1.84
C ALA A 47 -9.33 5.14 -2.58
N ALA A 48 -9.73 6.41 -2.66
CA ALA A 48 -10.96 6.81 -3.33
C ALA A 48 -10.98 6.48 -4.83
N VAL A 49 -9.81 6.45 -5.48
CA VAL A 49 -9.65 6.06 -6.90
C VAL A 49 -9.20 4.59 -7.06
N GLY A 50 -9.49 3.74 -6.07
CA GLY A 50 -9.13 2.32 -6.12
C GLY A 50 -7.62 2.03 -6.11
N GLY A 51 -6.78 2.99 -5.74
CA GLY A 51 -5.32 2.87 -5.78
C GLY A 51 -4.70 3.08 -7.17
N ALA A 52 -5.46 3.52 -8.17
CA ALA A 52 -4.96 3.79 -9.52
C ALA A 52 -4.22 5.14 -9.58
N MET A 53 -2.99 5.17 -9.05
CA MET A 53 -2.20 6.40 -8.82
C MET A 53 -0.83 6.39 -9.51
N ASN A 54 -0.49 5.32 -10.22
CA ASN A 54 0.88 5.07 -10.68
C ASN A 54 1.38 6.07 -11.75
N SER A 55 0.48 6.61 -12.54
CA SER A 55 0.78 7.57 -13.61
C SER A 55 0.52 9.04 -13.22
N LEU A 56 0.06 9.30 -12.00
CA LEU A 56 -0.31 10.64 -11.55
C LEU A 56 0.88 11.40 -10.93
N GLN A 57 0.82 12.74 -11.03
CA GLN A 57 1.74 13.64 -10.33
C GLN A 57 1.16 13.93 -8.94
N LEU A 58 1.84 13.50 -7.88
CA LEU A 58 1.27 13.42 -6.53
C LEU A 58 2.04 14.22 -5.47
N GLY A 59 3.10 14.94 -5.87
CA GLY A 59 3.99 15.57 -4.89
C GLY A 59 4.64 14.52 -3.98
N SER A 60 4.71 14.79 -2.69
CA SER A 60 5.34 13.90 -1.71
C SER A 60 4.69 12.51 -1.61
N ARG A 61 3.39 12.41 -1.86
CA ARG A 61 2.64 11.14 -1.79
C ARG A 61 3.03 10.13 -2.86
N ALA A 62 3.70 10.60 -3.94
CA ALA A 62 4.25 9.72 -4.97
C ALA A 62 5.18 8.65 -4.41
N LEU A 63 5.83 8.90 -3.25
CA LEU A 63 6.67 7.94 -2.55
C LEU A 63 5.93 6.64 -2.17
N PHE A 64 4.60 6.69 -2.02
CA PHE A 64 3.79 5.52 -1.68
C PHE A 64 3.20 4.80 -2.92
N PHE A 65 3.38 5.34 -4.14
CA PHE A 65 2.82 4.78 -5.37
C PHE A 65 3.88 4.62 -6.47
N ASN A 66 4.37 5.72 -7.00
CA ASN A 66 5.42 5.77 -8.02
C ASN A 66 6.33 6.97 -7.73
N PRO A 67 7.56 6.77 -7.23
CA PRO A 67 8.45 7.87 -6.86
C PRO A 67 8.71 8.89 -7.97
N ALA A 68 8.63 8.47 -9.25
CA ALA A 68 8.80 9.39 -10.38
C ALA A 68 7.73 10.49 -10.41
N GLY A 69 6.56 10.26 -9.81
CA GLY A 69 5.47 11.24 -9.71
C GLY A 69 5.78 12.46 -8.83
N MET A 70 6.91 12.50 -8.11
CA MET A 70 7.38 13.72 -7.45
C MET A 70 7.99 14.73 -8.42
N SER A 71 8.53 14.26 -9.55
CA SER A 71 9.34 15.08 -10.47
C SER A 71 8.61 16.28 -11.07
N GLY A 72 7.28 16.19 -11.19
CA GLY A 72 6.42 17.28 -11.70
C GLY A 72 5.93 18.25 -10.63
N MET A 73 6.49 18.21 -9.43
CA MET A 73 6.12 19.14 -8.37
C MET A 73 6.55 20.57 -8.69
N GLU A 74 5.60 21.48 -8.73
CA GLU A 74 5.83 22.91 -9.00
C GLU A 74 6.14 23.71 -7.74
N ASN A 75 5.52 23.34 -6.62
CA ASN A 75 5.69 23.96 -5.31
C ASN A 75 7.05 23.60 -4.71
N LYS A 76 7.54 24.46 -3.81
CA LYS A 76 8.81 24.23 -3.10
C LYS A 76 8.70 23.13 -2.06
N PHE A 77 7.53 23.03 -1.41
CA PHE A 77 7.25 22.05 -0.36
C PHE A 77 5.92 21.38 -0.61
N ASP A 78 5.86 20.10 -0.34
CA ASP A 78 4.62 19.33 -0.29
C ASP A 78 4.70 18.39 0.91
N LEU A 79 3.79 18.57 1.87
CA LEU A 79 3.65 17.76 3.07
C LEU A 79 2.29 17.09 3.05
N SER A 80 2.24 15.80 3.30
CA SER A 80 1.00 15.04 3.43
C SER A 80 1.03 14.16 4.67
N MET A 81 -0.10 14.08 5.37
CA MET A 81 -0.33 13.19 6.50
C MET A 81 -1.66 12.48 6.31
N SER A 82 -1.67 11.17 6.53
CA SER A 82 -2.88 10.35 6.38
C SER A 82 -3.08 9.45 7.60
N ASN A 83 -4.34 9.28 7.98
CA ASN A 83 -4.81 8.25 8.88
C ASN A 83 -5.75 7.32 8.13
N ASN A 84 -5.56 6.03 8.29
CA ASN A 84 -6.37 4.97 7.73
C ASN A 84 -6.84 4.04 8.84
N GLN A 85 -8.13 4.07 9.13
CA GLN A 85 -8.80 3.12 10.00
C GLN A 85 -9.06 1.85 9.19
N TRP A 86 -8.17 0.89 9.34
CA TRP A 86 -8.19 -0.37 8.63
C TRP A 86 -9.07 -1.41 9.30
N ILE A 87 -9.18 -2.59 8.69
CA ILE A 87 -9.91 -3.73 9.27
C ILE A 87 -9.32 -4.18 10.62
N ALA A 88 -10.14 -4.82 11.46
CA ALA A 88 -9.74 -5.38 12.75
C ALA A 88 -9.08 -4.36 13.71
N ASP A 89 -9.56 -3.12 13.71
CA ASP A 89 -9.05 -2.00 14.52
C ASP A 89 -7.55 -1.69 14.32
N ILE A 90 -6.98 -2.16 13.20
CA ILE A 90 -5.63 -1.78 12.81
C ILE A 90 -5.65 -0.35 12.25
N GLU A 91 -4.72 0.47 12.68
CA GLU A 91 -4.59 1.83 12.18
C GLU A 91 -3.27 2.01 11.43
N HIS A 92 -3.34 2.62 10.25
CA HIS A 92 -2.15 3.03 9.50
C HIS A 92 -2.03 4.54 9.47
N TYR A 93 -0.84 5.01 9.76
CA TYR A 93 -0.46 6.41 9.65
C TYR A 93 0.63 6.56 8.62
N THR A 94 0.47 7.50 7.70
CA THR A 94 1.52 7.84 6.74
C THR A 94 1.81 9.32 6.77
N MET A 95 3.08 9.66 6.59
CA MET A 95 3.56 11.01 6.43
C MET A 95 4.54 11.05 5.27
N SER A 96 4.44 12.06 4.42
CA SER A 96 5.43 12.31 3.38
C SER A 96 5.71 13.80 3.26
N LEU A 97 6.97 14.11 2.97
CA LEU A 97 7.47 15.46 2.71
C LEU A 97 8.28 15.42 1.42
N ALA A 98 8.05 16.36 0.52
CA ALA A 98 8.90 16.57 -0.64
C ALA A 98 9.40 18.01 -0.68
N VAL A 99 10.64 18.17 -1.09
CA VAL A 99 11.30 19.46 -1.27
C VAL A 99 11.81 19.54 -2.70
N ASN A 100 11.40 20.61 -3.38
CA ASN A 100 11.77 20.91 -4.76
C ASN A 100 12.73 22.10 -4.82
N PRO A 101 14.04 21.89 -4.65
CA PRO A 101 15.02 22.98 -4.74
C PRO A 101 15.14 23.47 -6.19
N ALA A 102 15.25 24.78 -6.35
CA ALA A 102 15.47 25.41 -7.66
C ALA A 102 14.47 24.97 -8.76
N HIS A 103 13.19 24.83 -8.42
CA HIS A 103 12.10 24.48 -9.33
C HIS A 103 12.40 23.24 -10.20
N GLY A 104 12.90 22.18 -9.57
CA GLY A 104 13.14 20.90 -10.22
C GLY A 104 14.46 20.77 -10.99
N LYS A 105 15.27 21.83 -11.08
CA LYS A 105 16.58 21.78 -11.79
C LYS A 105 17.47 20.65 -11.27
N TYR A 106 17.47 20.43 -9.97
CA TYR A 106 18.27 19.38 -9.31
C TYR A 106 17.44 18.14 -8.94
N GLY A 107 16.16 18.09 -9.37
CA GLY A 107 15.23 17.07 -8.96
C GLY A 107 14.55 17.40 -7.62
N VAL A 108 13.70 16.48 -7.17
CA VAL A 108 12.90 16.58 -5.96
C VAL A 108 13.37 15.51 -4.97
N VAL A 109 13.63 15.92 -3.73
CA VAL A 109 13.97 15.02 -2.63
C VAL A 109 12.73 14.82 -1.77
N GLY A 110 12.47 13.59 -1.39
CA GLY A 110 11.31 13.24 -0.56
C GLY A 110 11.68 12.40 0.66
N PHE A 111 10.86 12.50 1.70
CA PHE A 111 10.92 11.69 2.91
C PHE A 111 9.56 11.05 3.12
N SER A 112 9.56 9.79 3.53
CA SER A 112 8.33 9.04 3.82
C SER A 112 8.43 8.36 5.17
N LEU A 113 7.31 8.31 5.87
CA LEU A 113 7.11 7.52 7.08
C LEU A 113 5.78 6.80 6.96
N GLN A 114 5.78 5.51 7.26
CA GLN A 114 4.60 4.67 7.35
C GLN A 114 4.66 3.92 8.67
N TYR A 115 3.58 3.94 9.43
CA TYR A 115 3.44 3.27 10.72
C TYR A 115 2.14 2.50 10.77
N ALA A 116 2.18 1.27 11.28
CA ALA A 116 1.01 0.44 11.53
C ALA A 116 0.90 0.13 13.02
N ASN A 117 -0.25 0.46 13.59
CA ASN A 117 -0.65 0.13 14.95
C ASN A 117 -1.62 -1.05 14.89
N PHE A 118 -1.23 -2.19 15.40
CA PHE A 118 -2.04 -3.41 15.40
C PHE A 118 -2.91 -3.56 16.65
N GLY A 119 -2.89 -2.57 17.55
CA GLY A 119 -3.63 -2.63 18.82
C GLY A 119 -2.94 -3.49 19.88
N ASN A 120 -3.74 -3.98 20.81
CA ASN A 120 -3.29 -4.80 21.92
C ASN A 120 -3.71 -6.26 21.71
N PHE A 121 -2.77 -7.17 21.92
CA PHE A 121 -3.04 -8.61 21.88
C PHE A 121 -2.89 -9.19 23.27
N VAL A 122 -3.78 -10.14 23.62
CA VAL A 122 -3.66 -10.93 24.85
C VAL A 122 -2.88 -12.19 24.51
N GLY A 123 -1.72 -12.33 25.12
CA GLY A 123 -0.91 -13.53 24.99
C GLY A 123 -1.51 -14.68 25.82
N THR A 124 -1.44 -15.90 25.30
CA THR A 124 -1.85 -17.10 26.01
C THR A 124 -0.82 -18.20 25.87
N VAL A 125 -0.66 -19.01 26.91
CA VAL A 125 0.10 -20.25 26.89
C VAL A 125 -0.80 -21.42 27.27
N VAL A 126 -0.47 -22.61 26.79
CA VAL A 126 -1.19 -23.83 27.17
C VAL A 126 -0.98 -24.08 28.67
N SER A 127 -2.08 -24.16 29.43
CA SER A 127 -2.02 -24.56 30.85
C SER A 127 -1.83 -26.05 30.97
N ARG A 128 -0.89 -26.43 31.83
CA ARG A 128 -0.68 -27.85 32.23
C ARG A 128 -1.37 -28.21 33.55
N ASP A 129 -2.05 -27.27 34.17
CA ASP A 129 -2.81 -27.52 35.40
C ASP A 129 -4.12 -28.25 35.05
N PRO A 130 -4.32 -29.50 35.50
CA PRO A 130 -5.55 -30.27 35.29
C PRO A 130 -6.81 -29.58 35.88
N ALA A 131 -6.63 -28.70 36.86
CA ALA A 131 -7.72 -27.93 37.45
C ALA A 131 -8.15 -26.73 36.58
N ASN A 132 -7.33 -26.32 35.62
CA ASN A 132 -7.63 -25.24 34.71
C ASN A 132 -8.48 -25.74 33.53
N LEU A 133 -9.80 -25.66 33.69
CA LEU A 133 -10.77 -26.09 32.67
C LEU A 133 -10.71 -25.29 31.36
N LYS A 134 -10.05 -24.12 31.32
CA LYS A 134 -9.87 -23.32 30.14
C LYS A 134 -8.79 -23.90 29.22
N GLY A 135 -7.84 -24.66 29.73
CA GLY A 135 -6.72 -25.23 29.02
C GLY A 135 -5.62 -24.22 28.63
N TYR A 136 -5.76 -22.96 29.00
CA TYR A 136 -4.76 -21.91 28.75
C TYR A 136 -4.66 -20.93 29.92
N GLU A 137 -3.55 -20.21 29.97
CA GLU A 137 -3.27 -19.14 30.93
C GLU A 137 -2.92 -17.85 30.15
N ASP A 138 -3.43 -16.72 30.62
CA ASP A 138 -3.14 -15.41 30.03
C ASP A 138 -1.74 -14.96 30.47
N THR A 139 -0.88 -14.63 29.48
CA THR A 139 0.50 -14.15 29.72
C THR A 139 0.60 -12.62 29.76
N GLY A 140 -0.52 -11.93 29.59
CA GLY A 140 -0.58 -10.47 29.59
C GLY A 140 -0.76 -9.86 28.20
N ILE A 141 -0.69 -8.52 28.14
CA ILE A 141 -0.90 -7.76 26.92
C ILE A 141 0.44 -7.50 26.25
N PHE A 142 0.55 -7.82 24.96
CA PHE A 142 1.67 -7.43 24.13
C PHE A 142 1.22 -6.57 22.94
N LYS A 143 2.15 -5.79 22.39
CA LYS A 143 1.91 -4.89 21.25
C LYS A 143 2.83 -5.26 20.10
N LEU A 144 2.24 -5.33 18.93
CA LEU A 144 2.98 -5.47 17.68
C LEU A 144 3.25 -4.08 17.08
N ASN A 145 4.42 -3.89 16.51
CA ASN A 145 4.82 -2.64 15.91
C ASN A 145 5.39 -2.87 14.52
N ALA A 146 4.98 -2.03 13.58
CA ALA A 146 5.59 -2.02 12.26
C ALA A 146 5.69 -0.57 11.74
N TYR A 147 6.85 -0.22 11.19
CA TYR A 147 7.04 1.08 10.53
C TYR A 147 8.04 0.98 9.39
N ALA A 148 7.98 1.95 8.48
CA ALA A 148 8.98 2.12 7.44
C ALA A 148 9.29 3.61 7.27
N ALA A 149 10.56 3.96 7.31
CA ALA A 149 11.04 5.31 7.07
C ALA A 149 11.97 5.32 5.85
N GLY A 150 11.82 6.31 4.97
CA GLY A 150 12.56 6.32 3.72
C GLY A 150 12.91 7.69 3.17
N ILE A 151 13.87 7.67 2.28
CA ILE A 151 14.33 8.83 1.50
C ILE A 151 14.17 8.48 0.03
N GLY A 152 13.54 9.39 -0.72
CA GLY A 152 13.34 9.25 -2.17
C GLY A 152 13.90 10.44 -2.94
N TYR A 153 14.14 10.18 -4.21
CA TYR A 153 14.58 11.18 -5.16
C TYR A 153 13.88 10.96 -6.50
N ALA A 154 13.45 12.06 -7.13
CA ALA A 154 12.89 12.02 -8.47
C ALA A 154 13.41 13.17 -9.33
N LYS A 155 13.53 12.91 -10.63
CA LYS A 155 13.97 13.92 -11.60
C LYS A 155 13.31 13.70 -12.95
N ALA A 156 12.85 14.80 -13.56
CA ALA A 156 12.52 14.84 -14.96
C ALA A 156 13.84 14.86 -15.77
N LEU A 157 14.09 13.82 -16.53
CA LEU A 157 15.27 13.72 -17.40
C LEU A 157 15.05 14.49 -18.71
N THR A 158 13.82 14.51 -19.17
CA THR A 158 13.33 15.30 -20.31
C THR A 158 11.97 15.88 -19.97
N ASP A 159 11.42 16.72 -20.82
CA ASP A 159 10.05 17.26 -20.67
C ASP A 159 8.97 16.17 -20.64
N ARG A 160 9.31 14.97 -21.12
CA ARG A 160 8.37 13.85 -21.24
C ARG A 160 8.70 12.66 -20.35
N PHE A 161 9.94 12.52 -19.91
CA PHE A 161 10.38 11.32 -19.19
C PHE A 161 10.96 11.65 -17.82
N SER A 162 10.42 11.02 -16.80
CA SER A 162 10.81 11.17 -15.42
C SER A 162 11.16 9.82 -14.80
N VAL A 163 12.11 9.85 -13.89
CA VAL A 163 12.53 8.70 -13.07
C VAL A 163 12.51 9.05 -11.60
N GLY A 164 12.30 8.05 -10.76
CA GLY A 164 12.39 8.22 -9.33
C GLY A 164 12.73 6.92 -8.63
N GLY A 165 13.24 7.04 -7.42
CA GLY A 165 13.53 5.90 -6.57
C GLY A 165 13.46 6.29 -5.10
N GLN A 166 13.31 5.29 -4.24
CA GLN A 166 13.26 5.43 -2.79
C GLN A 166 13.97 4.27 -2.13
N ILE A 167 14.64 4.55 -1.03
CA ILE A 167 15.19 3.55 -0.11
C ILE A 167 14.48 3.73 1.22
N ARG A 168 13.95 2.63 1.77
CA ARG A 168 13.27 2.60 3.06
C ARG A 168 13.92 1.59 3.99
N LEU A 169 14.01 1.94 5.26
CA LEU A 169 14.24 1.00 6.35
C LEU A 169 12.88 0.61 6.91
N ALA A 170 12.51 -0.65 6.73
CA ALA A 170 11.29 -1.19 7.32
C ALA A 170 11.63 -1.93 8.61
N HIS A 171 10.75 -1.84 9.58
CA HIS A 171 10.83 -2.51 10.87
C HIS A 171 9.52 -3.23 11.15
N GLN A 172 9.62 -4.47 11.62
CA GLN A 172 8.47 -5.21 12.15
C GLN A 172 8.89 -6.00 13.37
N ASP A 173 8.16 -5.80 14.46
CA ASP A 173 8.31 -6.52 15.71
C ASP A 173 7.02 -7.29 15.98
N LEU A 174 7.09 -8.62 15.88
CA LEU A 174 5.98 -9.53 16.14
C LEU A 174 6.05 -10.13 17.57
N GLY A 175 6.87 -9.54 18.45
CA GLY A 175 7.04 -9.97 19.81
C GLY A 175 7.97 -11.19 19.95
N GLU A 176 7.84 -11.85 21.07
CA GLU A 176 8.62 -13.04 21.42
C GLU A 176 7.77 -14.29 21.26
N SER A 177 8.35 -15.36 20.79
CA SER A 177 7.73 -16.66 20.70
C SER A 177 8.53 -17.69 21.49
N THR A 178 7.82 -18.55 22.20
CA THR A 178 8.42 -19.70 22.86
C THR A 178 8.41 -20.87 21.89
N ILE A 179 9.58 -21.28 21.45
CA ILE A 179 9.75 -22.37 20.46
C ILE A 179 10.18 -23.62 21.25
N PRO A 180 9.39 -24.72 21.19
CA PRO A 180 9.84 -25.99 21.77
C PRO A 180 11.15 -26.43 21.12
N ASN A 181 12.15 -26.70 21.94
CA ASN A 181 13.43 -27.21 21.45
C ASN A 181 13.47 -28.73 21.64
N GLU A 182 12.94 -29.46 20.67
CA GLU A 182 12.85 -30.92 20.70
C GLU A 182 14.23 -31.61 20.86
N SER A 183 15.30 -30.96 20.37
CA SER A 183 16.65 -31.52 20.47
C SER A 183 17.30 -31.40 21.85
N GLN A 184 16.69 -30.65 22.78
CA GLN A 184 17.14 -30.44 24.15
C GLN A 184 16.11 -30.87 25.19
N SER A 185 15.00 -31.49 24.80
CA SER A 185 14.04 -32.04 25.76
C SER A 185 14.70 -33.15 26.57
N GLN A 186 14.82 -32.94 27.89
CA GLN A 186 15.40 -33.94 28.80
C GLN A 186 14.30 -34.87 29.27
N PRO A 187 14.52 -36.19 29.26
CA PRO A 187 13.55 -37.12 29.78
C PRO A 187 13.35 -36.91 31.29
N ILE A 188 12.10 -36.86 31.72
CA ILE A 188 11.69 -36.84 33.13
C ILE A 188 11.50 -38.30 33.53
N TYR A 189 12.22 -38.73 34.55
CA TYR A 189 12.12 -40.09 35.11
C TYR A 189 11.23 -40.10 36.33
N ASP A 190 10.45 -41.17 36.47
CA ASP A 190 9.81 -41.50 37.72
C ASP A 190 10.87 -41.97 38.73
N ASP A 191 10.96 -41.32 39.89
CA ASP A 191 12.00 -41.62 40.89
C ASP A 191 11.91 -43.03 41.47
N SER A 192 10.74 -43.68 41.41
CA SER A 192 10.51 -45.01 41.96
C SER A 192 10.71 -46.13 40.94
N THR A 193 10.40 -45.90 39.68
CA THR A 193 10.43 -46.92 38.63
C THR A 193 11.52 -46.73 37.60
N HIS A 194 12.23 -45.61 37.62
CA HIS A 194 13.23 -45.21 36.60
C HIS A 194 12.67 -45.23 35.16
N THR A 195 11.37 -45.17 35.00
CA THR A 195 10.71 -45.08 33.69
C THR A 195 10.54 -43.64 33.24
N ILE A 196 10.67 -43.38 31.94
CA ILE A 196 10.40 -42.05 31.40
C ILE A 196 8.91 -41.78 31.44
N ILE A 197 8.51 -40.80 32.27
CA ILE A 197 7.11 -40.34 32.44
C ILE A 197 6.79 -39.12 31.59
N GLY A 198 7.79 -38.51 30.94
CA GLY A 198 7.64 -37.35 30.07
C GLY A 198 8.99 -36.77 29.65
N TYR A 199 8.96 -35.69 28.95
CA TYR A 199 10.15 -34.91 28.60
C TYR A 199 9.99 -33.49 29.10
N ALA A 200 11.01 -32.93 29.76
CA ALA A 200 11.04 -31.50 30.09
C ALA A 200 11.27 -30.74 28.79
N ASP A 201 10.30 -29.94 28.43
CA ASP A 201 10.47 -29.06 27.26
C ASP A 201 11.51 -28.00 27.58
N SER A 202 12.62 -28.01 26.89
CA SER A 202 13.45 -26.83 26.81
C SER A 202 12.82 -25.89 25.82
N ALA A 203 12.40 -24.73 26.26
CA ALA A 203 11.84 -23.71 25.40
C ALA A 203 12.92 -22.66 25.08
N ALA A 204 13.17 -22.43 23.81
CA ALA A 204 13.96 -21.29 23.38
C ALA A 204 13.04 -20.09 23.14
N VAL A 205 13.39 -18.94 23.70
CA VAL A 205 12.70 -17.69 23.39
C VAL A 205 13.27 -17.13 22.09
N GLY A 206 12.46 -17.12 21.05
CA GLY A 206 12.77 -16.50 19.78
C GLY A 206 12.22 -15.07 19.72
N THR A 207 13.05 -14.10 19.33
CA THR A 207 12.62 -12.74 19.05
C THR A 207 12.24 -12.59 17.59
N ASN A 208 11.00 -12.19 17.29
CA ASN A 208 10.51 -12.06 15.93
C ASN A 208 10.59 -10.60 15.45
N ARG A 209 11.82 -10.08 15.36
CA ARG A 209 12.10 -8.69 15.00
C ARG A 209 13.02 -8.60 13.80
N LEU A 210 12.62 -7.87 12.75
CA LEU A 210 13.38 -7.71 11.52
C LEU A 210 13.44 -6.25 11.04
N ASN A 211 14.53 -5.91 10.34
CA ASN A 211 14.83 -4.57 9.84
C ASN A 211 15.36 -4.64 8.39
N PRO A 212 14.56 -5.05 7.39
CA PRO A 212 15.01 -5.08 6.01
C PRO A 212 15.13 -3.69 5.39
N LEU A 213 16.08 -3.56 4.45
CA LEU A 213 16.12 -2.47 3.49
C LEU A 213 15.18 -2.79 2.32
N VAL A 214 14.39 -1.79 1.94
CA VAL A 214 13.37 -1.88 0.91
C VAL A 214 13.64 -0.82 -0.15
N PHE A 215 13.51 -1.19 -1.42
CA PHE A 215 13.76 -0.31 -2.56
C PHE A 215 12.51 -0.19 -3.40
N ASP A 216 12.23 1.04 -3.85
CA ASP A 216 11.17 1.34 -4.79
C ASP A 216 11.75 2.11 -5.97
N PHE A 217 11.27 1.80 -7.18
CA PHE A 217 11.68 2.45 -8.42
C PHE A 217 10.45 2.80 -9.24
N GLY A 218 10.55 3.87 -9.99
CA GLY A 218 9.46 4.25 -10.87
C GLY A 218 9.89 5.13 -12.03
N THR A 219 9.07 5.11 -13.06
CA THR A 219 9.20 5.96 -14.24
C THR A 219 7.84 6.51 -14.64
N GLN A 220 7.82 7.67 -15.25
CA GLN A 220 6.65 8.24 -15.90
C GLN A 220 7.02 8.81 -17.26
N PHE A 221 6.13 8.58 -18.22
CA PHE A 221 6.28 9.05 -19.58
C PHE A 221 5.03 9.80 -20.06
N ARG A 222 5.21 11.10 -20.34
CA ARG A 222 4.19 11.95 -20.95
C ARG A 222 4.26 11.79 -22.47
N THR A 223 3.23 11.25 -23.08
CA THR A 223 3.23 10.91 -24.50
C THR A 223 3.29 12.13 -25.41
N GLY A 224 2.87 13.30 -24.93
CA GLY A 224 2.65 14.50 -25.71
C GLY A 224 1.32 14.49 -26.47
N VAL A 225 0.52 13.44 -26.33
CA VAL A 225 -0.86 13.39 -26.84
C VAL A 225 -1.80 13.81 -25.70
N LYS A 226 -2.25 15.05 -25.74
CA LYS A 226 -3.08 15.62 -24.65
C LYS A 226 -2.37 15.44 -23.29
N SER A 227 -3.13 15.10 -22.24
CA SER A 227 -2.61 14.81 -20.92
C SER A 227 -2.27 13.33 -20.66
N LEU A 228 -2.17 12.50 -21.71
CA LEU A 228 -1.91 11.06 -21.57
C LEU A 228 -0.55 10.78 -20.99
N VAL A 229 -0.49 10.09 -19.86
CA VAL A 229 0.72 9.70 -19.13
C VAL A 229 0.72 8.19 -18.92
N PHE A 230 1.88 7.57 -19.14
CA PHE A 230 2.20 6.21 -18.71
C PHE A 230 3.07 6.23 -17.45
N GLY A 231 2.82 5.35 -16.53
CA GLY A 231 3.61 5.12 -15.34
C GLY A 231 3.99 3.65 -15.20
N MET A 232 5.20 3.40 -14.72
CA MET A 232 5.66 2.07 -14.34
C MET A 232 6.37 2.16 -12.99
N SER A 233 6.07 1.24 -12.07
CA SER A 233 6.76 1.18 -10.79
C SER A 233 6.98 -0.26 -10.32
N VAL A 234 8.07 -0.44 -9.57
CA VAL A 234 8.37 -1.63 -8.78
C VAL A 234 8.51 -1.16 -7.35
N ARG A 235 7.71 -1.70 -6.43
CA ARG A 235 7.76 -1.33 -5.03
C ARG A 235 8.00 -2.55 -4.14
N ASN A 236 8.52 -2.27 -2.95
CA ASN A 236 8.84 -3.28 -1.93
C ASN A 236 9.86 -4.32 -2.39
N PHE A 237 10.79 -3.94 -3.26
CA PHE A 237 11.90 -4.81 -3.64
C PHE A 237 12.89 -4.92 -2.48
N SER A 238 13.22 -6.15 -2.11
CA SER A 238 14.20 -6.44 -1.05
C SER A 238 14.86 -7.80 -1.28
N LYS A 239 15.91 -8.08 -0.53
CA LYS A 239 16.38 -9.47 -0.39
C LYS A 239 15.39 -10.30 0.44
N GLU A 240 15.47 -11.60 0.33
CA GLU A 240 14.77 -12.53 1.21
C GLU A 240 15.20 -12.32 2.67
N ILE A 241 14.26 -12.47 3.57
CA ILE A 241 14.44 -12.29 5.01
C ILE A 241 13.94 -13.54 5.76
N GLN A 242 14.43 -13.73 6.97
CA GLN A 242 14.14 -14.92 7.78
C GLN A 242 13.93 -14.50 9.23
N TYR A 243 12.87 -15.00 9.88
CA TYR A 243 12.70 -14.85 11.33
C TYR A 243 13.47 -15.93 12.08
N VAL A 244 13.09 -17.16 11.97
CA VAL A 244 13.73 -18.28 12.67
C VAL A 244 14.26 -19.31 11.67
N TYR A 245 13.38 -20.04 10.99
CA TYR A 245 13.75 -21.13 10.07
C TYR A 245 13.38 -20.82 8.62
N GLU A 246 12.17 -20.35 8.38
CA GLU A 246 11.64 -20.14 7.03
C GLU A 246 12.04 -18.77 6.46
N GLN A 247 12.45 -18.78 5.21
CA GLN A 247 12.71 -17.57 4.44
C GLN A 247 11.42 -17.10 3.79
N PHE A 248 11.20 -15.80 3.80
CA PHE A 248 10.09 -15.19 3.13
C PHE A 248 10.51 -13.88 2.45
N GLN A 249 9.63 -13.37 1.64
CA GLN A 249 9.88 -12.19 0.84
C GLN A 249 8.92 -11.07 1.24
N LEU A 250 9.30 -9.82 0.95
CA LEU A 250 8.42 -8.67 1.09
C LEU A 250 7.33 -8.69 -0.01
N PRO A 251 6.22 -7.99 0.20
CA PRO A 251 5.10 -7.92 -0.74
C PRO A 251 5.46 -7.06 -1.96
N LEU A 252 6.35 -7.57 -2.81
CA LEU A 252 6.75 -6.95 -4.07
C LEU A 252 5.52 -6.71 -4.93
N VAL A 253 5.43 -5.50 -5.50
CA VAL A 253 4.40 -5.16 -6.47
C VAL A 253 5.02 -4.47 -7.69
N PHE A 254 4.67 -4.96 -8.86
CA PHE A 254 4.93 -4.32 -10.14
C PHE A 254 3.62 -3.71 -10.66
N THR A 255 3.66 -2.44 -11.05
CA THR A 255 2.46 -1.74 -11.53
C THR A 255 2.75 -1.01 -12.84
N LEU A 256 1.86 -1.21 -13.80
CA LEU A 256 1.76 -0.41 -15.01
C LEU A 256 0.51 0.44 -14.93
N GLY A 257 0.62 1.72 -15.20
CA GLY A 257 -0.47 2.67 -15.09
C GLY A 257 -0.58 3.60 -16.28
N ILE A 258 -1.80 4.01 -16.55
CA ILE A 258 -2.10 5.04 -17.56
C ILE A 258 -3.11 6.02 -16.98
N SER A 259 -2.96 7.30 -17.30
CA SER A 259 -3.94 8.32 -16.91
C SER A 259 -4.08 9.40 -17.97
N MET A 260 -5.26 10.01 -18.00
CA MET A 260 -5.58 11.11 -18.90
C MET A 260 -6.68 11.98 -18.31
N ASP A 261 -6.61 13.27 -18.50
CA ASP A 261 -7.76 14.17 -18.25
C ASP A 261 -8.71 14.07 -19.45
N LEU A 262 -9.88 13.50 -19.19
CA LEU A 262 -10.90 13.31 -20.22
C LEU A 262 -11.49 14.65 -20.72
N MET A 263 -11.40 15.72 -19.93
CA MET A 263 -11.85 17.06 -20.35
C MET A 263 -11.05 17.59 -21.53
N ASP A 264 -9.79 17.19 -21.69
CA ASP A 264 -8.97 17.55 -22.85
C ASP A 264 -9.57 17.11 -24.20
N LEU A 265 -10.51 16.15 -24.18
CA LEU A 265 -11.18 15.67 -25.38
C LEU A 265 -12.33 16.58 -25.83
N PHE A 266 -12.86 17.42 -24.94
CA PHE A 266 -14.08 18.21 -25.16
C PHE A 266 -13.84 19.68 -25.52
N GLY A 267 -12.58 20.14 -25.55
CA GLY A 267 -12.23 21.53 -25.86
C GLY A 267 -12.28 22.44 -24.63
N GLU A 268 -12.75 23.70 -24.79
CA GLU A 268 -12.86 24.62 -23.66
C GLU A 268 -13.92 24.15 -22.68
N VAL A 269 -13.51 23.89 -21.44
CA VAL A 269 -14.37 23.45 -20.35
C VAL A 269 -14.56 24.62 -19.37
N PRO A 270 -15.82 25.05 -19.12
CA PRO A 270 -16.07 26.15 -18.19
C PRO A 270 -15.71 25.78 -16.77
N TYR A 271 -15.42 26.78 -15.93
CA TYR A 271 -15.19 26.63 -14.49
C TYR A 271 -13.95 25.84 -14.06
N ASN A 272 -12.89 25.78 -14.88
CA ASN A 272 -11.66 25.04 -14.55
C ASN A 272 -11.98 23.63 -13.99
N GLN A 273 -12.71 22.85 -14.76
CA GLN A 273 -13.03 21.46 -14.43
C GLN A 273 -11.96 20.52 -14.99
N SER A 274 -11.71 19.44 -14.28
CA SER A 274 -10.90 18.32 -14.76
C SER A 274 -11.58 17.00 -14.40
N LEU A 275 -11.47 16.01 -15.27
CA LEU A 275 -11.92 14.63 -15.02
C LEU A 275 -10.78 13.68 -15.38
N VAL A 276 -9.96 13.40 -14.39
CA VAL A 276 -8.84 12.49 -14.58
C VAL A 276 -9.32 11.05 -14.43
N MET A 277 -9.14 10.27 -15.49
CA MET A 277 -9.29 8.82 -15.46
C MET A 277 -7.91 8.19 -15.34
N SER A 278 -7.77 7.23 -14.44
CA SER A 278 -6.56 6.43 -14.24
C SER A 278 -6.88 4.95 -14.24
N VAL A 279 -6.00 4.16 -14.84
CA VAL A 279 -6.10 2.70 -14.87
C VAL A 279 -4.73 2.13 -14.57
N ASP A 280 -4.65 1.29 -13.54
CA ASP A 280 -3.43 0.61 -13.12
C ASP A 280 -3.63 -0.91 -13.16
N ALA A 281 -2.71 -1.62 -13.81
CA ALA A 281 -2.57 -3.07 -13.73
C ALA A 281 -1.43 -3.40 -12.78
N SER A 282 -1.74 -4.10 -11.69
CA SER A 282 -0.78 -4.45 -10.64
C SER A 282 -0.59 -5.96 -10.55
N HIS A 283 0.64 -6.40 -10.63
CA HIS A 283 1.07 -7.77 -10.36
C HIS A 283 1.70 -7.84 -8.98
N TYR A 284 1.07 -8.55 -8.09
CA TYR A 284 1.53 -8.80 -6.73
C TYR A 284 2.22 -10.16 -6.64
N ARG A 285 3.20 -10.27 -5.76
CA ARG A 285 3.85 -11.55 -5.52
C ARG A 285 2.93 -12.60 -4.90
N ASP A 286 2.00 -12.17 -4.07
CA ASP A 286 1.20 -12.98 -3.16
C ASP A 286 -0.33 -12.90 -3.39
N HIS A 287 -0.73 -12.15 -4.41
CA HIS A 287 -2.12 -12.02 -4.83
C HIS A 287 -2.22 -12.17 -6.35
N PRO A 288 -3.39 -12.51 -6.87
CA PRO A 288 -3.68 -12.42 -8.30
C PRO A 288 -3.51 -10.99 -8.83
N GLU A 289 -3.42 -10.88 -10.14
CA GLU A 289 -3.34 -9.59 -10.83
C GLU A 289 -4.58 -8.76 -10.55
N GLN A 290 -4.36 -7.47 -10.28
CA GLN A 290 -5.42 -6.52 -10.01
C GLN A 290 -5.45 -5.44 -11.09
N LEU A 291 -6.63 -5.22 -11.64
CA LEU A 291 -6.93 -4.04 -12.44
C LEU A 291 -7.64 -3.01 -11.54
N LYS A 292 -7.14 -1.80 -11.54
CA LYS A 292 -7.66 -0.68 -10.76
C LYS A 292 -8.09 0.43 -11.69
N VAL A 293 -9.27 0.96 -11.51
CA VAL A 293 -9.82 2.06 -12.30
C VAL A 293 -10.25 3.18 -11.37
N GLY A 294 -9.79 4.38 -11.63
CA GLY A 294 -10.10 5.56 -10.83
C GLY A 294 -10.61 6.71 -11.68
N LEU A 295 -11.53 7.47 -11.11
CA LEU A 295 -12.04 8.74 -11.64
C LEU A 295 -11.90 9.81 -10.55
N ASP A 296 -11.25 10.93 -10.89
CA ASP A 296 -11.09 12.11 -10.03
C ASP A 296 -11.67 13.32 -10.76
N TYR A 297 -12.90 13.71 -10.39
CA TYR A 297 -13.57 14.88 -10.95
C TYR A 297 -13.36 16.08 -10.04
N ARG A 298 -12.76 17.13 -10.58
CA ARG A 298 -12.48 18.37 -9.84
C ARG A 298 -13.23 19.56 -10.45
N ILE A 299 -13.78 20.38 -9.57
CA ILE A 299 -14.51 21.60 -9.92
C ILE A 299 -13.78 22.79 -9.31
N MET A 300 -13.48 23.79 -10.13
CA MET A 300 -12.81 25.06 -9.75
C MET A 300 -11.45 24.83 -9.03
N ASN A 301 -10.82 23.69 -9.22
CA ASN A 301 -9.64 23.24 -8.46
C ASN A 301 -9.83 23.26 -6.94
N MET A 302 -11.07 23.29 -6.44
CA MET A 302 -11.40 23.38 -5.02
C MET A 302 -12.10 22.13 -4.49
N LEU A 303 -13.06 21.62 -5.22
CA LEU A 303 -13.84 20.45 -4.82
C LEU A 303 -13.47 19.26 -5.70
N ALA A 304 -13.33 18.09 -5.10
CA ALA A 304 -13.08 16.85 -5.80
C ALA A 304 -14.09 15.78 -5.40
N LEU A 305 -14.65 15.11 -6.39
CA LEU A 305 -15.48 13.91 -6.24
C LEU A 305 -14.72 12.75 -6.87
N ARG A 306 -14.59 11.65 -6.14
CA ARG A 306 -13.79 10.50 -6.58
C ARG A 306 -14.54 9.21 -6.48
N GLY A 307 -14.29 8.34 -7.44
CA GLY A 307 -14.75 6.96 -7.43
C GLY A 307 -13.69 6.04 -7.99
N GLY A 308 -13.61 4.86 -7.43
CA GLY A 308 -12.66 3.84 -7.85
C GLY A 308 -13.27 2.46 -7.83
N TYR A 309 -12.67 1.57 -8.61
CA TYR A 309 -13.02 0.16 -8.65
C TYR A 309 -11.75 -0.68 -8.75
N VAL A 310 -11.68 -1.76 -7.98
CA VAL A 310 -10.59 -2.74 -8.00
C VAL A 310 -11.16 -4.10 -8.32
N THR A 311 -10.60 -4.75 -9.34
CA THR A 311 -10.89 -6.16 -9.60
C THR A 311 -9.98 -6.99 -8.71
N ALA A 312 -10.53 -7.77 -7.83
CA ALA A 312 -9.79 -8.78 -7.09
C ALA A 312 -10.65 -10.04 -6.98
N SER A 313 -10.04 -11.18 -6.80
CA SER A 313 -10.74 -12.46 -6.64
C SER A 313 -11.24 -12.67 -5.22
N ASP A 314 -10.89 -11.81 -4.29
CA ASP A 314 -11.17 -11.90 -2.87
C ASP A 314 -12.04 -10.73 -2.37
N GLU A 315 -12.35 -10.74 -1.08
CA GLU A 315 -13.24 -9.78 -0.43
C GLU A 315 -12.76 -8.32 -0.50
N ASN A 316 -11.54 -8.09 -0.97
CA ASN A 316 -10.95 -6.77 -1.18
C ASN A 316 -11.35 -6.11 -2.51
N SER A 317 -12.12 -6.78 -3.34
CA SER A 317 -12.61 -6.23 -4.60
C SER A 317 -13.80 -5.33 -4.37
N GLY A 318 -13.84 -4.22 -5.06
CA GLY A 318 -15.04 -3.40 -5.00
C GLY A 318 -14.84 -1.93 -5.27
N PHE A 319 -15.94 -1.22 -5.01
CA PHE A 319 -16.00 0.22 -5.20
C PHE A 319 -15.41 0.97 -4.01
N SER A 320 -14.80 2.10 -4.30
CA SER A 320 -14.39 3.10 -3.31
C SER A 320 -14.88 4.47 -3.74
N PHE A 321 -15.10 5.34 -2.76
CA PHE A 321 -15.62 6.69 -2.98
C PHE A 321 -14.81 7.68 -2.13
N GLY A 322 -14.77 8.95 -2.57
CA GLY A 322 -14.10 9.97 -1.80
C GLY A 322 -14.48 11.38 -2.19
N LEU A 323 -14.22 12.26 -1.26
CA LEU A 323 -14.44 13.70 -1.38
C LEU A 323 -13.13 14.41 -1.05
N GLY A 324 -12.89 15.53 -1.69
CA GLY A 324 -11.73 16.37 -1.41
C GLY A 324 -12.07 17.84 -1.48
N VAL A 325 -11.41 18.61 -0.63
CA VAL A 325 -11.47 20.08 -0.65
C VAL A 325 -10.06 20.62 -0.68
N CYS A 326 -9.79 21.55 -1.60
CA CYS A 326 -8.49 22.20 -1.74
C CYS A 326 -8.68 23.72 -1.80
N LYS A 327 -7.88 24.46 -1.02
CA LYS A 327 -7.87 25.91 -1.07
C LYS A 327 -6.53 26.46 -0.58
N ALA A 328 -5.94 27.36 -1.35
CA ALA A 328 -4.73 28.10 -0.98
C ALA A 328 -3.56 27.19 -0.54
N GLY A 329 -3.33 26.07 -1.24
CA GLY A 329 -2.27 25.11 -0.94
C GLY A 329 -2.61 24.10 0.15
N PHE A 330 -3.75 24.23 0.84
CA PHE A 330 -4.25 23.25 1.81
C PHE A 330 -5.27 22.34 1.13
N ALA A 331 -5.16 21.05 1.37
CA ALA A 331 -6.15 20.08 0.92
C ALA A 331 -6.51 19.12 2.04
N PHE A 332 -7.78 18.72 2.06
CA PHE A 332 -8.28 17.67 2.93
C PHE A 332 -9.10 16.69 2.10
N ASP A 333 -8.77 15.41 2.21
CA ASP A 333 -9.39 14.34 1.47
C ASP A 333 -9.96 13.31 2.43
N TYR A 334 -11.13 12.77 2.11
CA TYR A 334 -11.79 11.67 2.80
C TYR A 334 -12.12 10.58 1.81
N ALA A 335 -11.91 9.32 2.21
CA ALA A 335 -12.30 8.15 1.43
C ALA A 335 -13.01 7.11 2.28
N TYR A 336 -13.96 6.44 1.63
CA TYR A 336 -14.74 5.35 2.16
C TYR A 336 -14.63 4.15 1.23
N THR A 337 -14.27 2.99 1.79
CA THR A 337 -14.21 1.72 1.06
C THR A 337 -14.99 0.67 1.85
N PRO A 338 -16.10 0.15 1.33
CA PRO A 338 -16.79 -1.01 1.92
C PRO A 338 -15.87 -2.23 1.79
N PHE A 339 -15.75 -3.01 2.86
CA PHE A 339 -14.83 -4.14 2.95
C PHE A 339 -15.55 -5.46 3.30
N GLY A 340 -16.77 -5.62 2.79
CA GLY A 340 -17.57 -6.83 2.97
C GLY A 340 -17.83 -7.14 4.43
N VAL A 341 -17.45 -8.34 4.89
CA VAL A 341 -17.65 -8.82 6.26
C VAL A 341 -16.78 -8.09 7.30
N PHE A 342 -15.74 -7.38 6.86
CA PHE A 342 -14.84 -6.63 7.75
C PHE A 342 -15.29 -5.18 8.00
N ASP A 343 -16.56 -4.86 7.67
CA ASP A 343 -17.14 -3.54 7.82
C ASP A 343 -16.52 -2.51 6.85
N LYS A 344 -16.31 -1.29 7.29
CA LYS A 344 -15.92 -0.15 6.48
C LYS A 344 -14.49 0.29 6.80
N VAL A 345 -13.76 0.65 5.77
CA VAL A 345 -12.46 1.29 5.91
C VAL A 345 -12.58 2.77 5.58
N GLN A 346 -12.11 3.62 6.49
CA GLN A 346 -12.16 5.08 6.34
C GLN A 346 -10.74 5.64 6.34
N ARG A 347 -10.52 6.62 5.47
CA ARG A 347 -9.21 7.28 5.35
C ARG A 347 -9.38 8.78 5.30
N MET A 348 -8.48 9.46 5.97
CA MET A 348 -8.40 10.91 6.00
C MET A 348 -6.98 11.34 5.66
N THR A 349 -6.85 12.32 4.76
CA THR A 349 -5.56 12.87 4.37
C THR A 349 -5.61 14.37 4.43
N ALA A 350 -4.65 14.97 5.12
CA ALA A 350 -4.40 16.40 5.10
C ALA A 350 -3.09 16.68 4.33
N ARG A 351 -3.10 17.71 3.48
CA ARG A 351 -1.94 18.10 2.67
C ARG A 351 -1.73 19.60 2.68
N ILE A 352 -0.46 19.98 2.67
CA ILE A 352 -0.01 21.38 2.52
C ILE A 352 1.01 21.41 1.38
N SER A 353 0.78 22.26 0.38
CA SER A 353 1.63 22.38 -0.80
C SER A 353 1.91 23.86 -1.06
N LEU A 354 3.18 24.33 -0.85
CA LEU A 354 3.60 25.73 -0.86
C LEU A 354 4.80 25.99 -1.79
#